data_bc49de1736ec5b098243c10c5d126e64
#
_entry.id   bc49de1736ec5b098243c10c5d126e64
#
_cell.length_a   1.000
_cell.length_b   1.000
_cell.length_c   1.000
_cell.angle_alpha   90.00
_cell.angle_beta   90.00
_cell.angle_gamma   90.00
#
_symmetry.space_group_name_H-M   'P 1'
#
loop_
_entity.id
_entity.type
_entity.pdbx_description
1 polymer ?
#
loop_
_entity_poly.entity_id
_entity_poly.type
_entity_poly.pdbx_seq_one_letter_code
_entity_poly.pdbx_strand_id
1 'polypeptide(L)'
;SGYKDLLRLDDDQERIDNLQELLNSVKYYEEVNKNEENLSVETYLQDIALYTNADYKKDMPTVKLMTIHQSKGLEFPYVIVCGLTEGIFPSHRAIRERREKALEEERRLMYVAVTRAEKILMLTESEGYNYTTKTAKYPSRFLYEIGTNLIKVEGNLDPVLFEGTKYNI
;
A
#
# COMPACT_ATOMS: atom_id res chain seq x y z
N SER A 1 -16.45 -15.93 21.75
CA SER A 1 -15.22 -16.27 22.49
C SER A 1 -14.71 -15.01 23.18
N GLY A 2 -14.19 -15.12 24.40
CA GLY A 2 -13.65 -13.98 25.17
C GLY A 2 -12.37 -13.33 24.62
N TYR A 3 -11.88 -13.78 23.46
CA TYR A 3 -10.64 -13.28 22.85
C TYR A 3 -10.75 -11.80 22.47
N LYS A 4 -11.89 -11.38 21.91
CA LYS A 4 -12.12 -9.97 21.56
C LYS A 4 -12.15 -9.06 22.79
N ASP A 5 -12.63 -9.58 23.93
CA ASP A 5 -12.67 -8.84 25.17
C ASP A 5 -11.27 -8.71 25.81
N LEU A 6 -10.42 -9.75 25.67
CA LEU A 6 -9.01 -9.69 26.05
C LEU A 6 -8.25 -8.63 25.23
N LEU A 7 -8.43 -8.59 23.90
CA LEU A 7 -7.78 -7.60 23.05
C LEU A 7 -8.21 -6.15 23.39
N ARG A 8 -9.45 -5.96 23.82
CA ARG A 8 -9.93 -4.65 24.30
C ARG A 8 -9.27 -4.22 25.60
N LEU A 9 -8.96 -5.17 26.48
CA LEU A 9 -8.25 -4.90 27.73
C LEU A 9 -6.79 -4.51 27.48
N ASP A 10 -6.18 -5.08 26.44
CA ASP A 10 -4.81 -4.81 26.03
C ASP A 10 -4.68 -3.57 25.11
N ASP A 11 -5.79 -2.87 24.82
CA ASP A 11 -5.87 -1.71 23.91
C ASP A 11 -5.27 -1.98 22.52
N ASP A 12 -5.36 -3.24 22.05
CA ASP A 12 -4.80 -3.71 20.77
C ASP A 12 -5.82 -3.54 19.64
N GLN A 13 -6.02 -2.30 19.23
CA GLN A 13 -6.98 -1.95 18.18
C GLN A 13 -6.65 -2.60 16.84
N GLU A 14 -5.38 -2.72 16.49
CA GLU A 14 -4.93 -3.32 15.23
C GLU A 14 -5.39 -4.79 15.11
N ARG A 15 -5.24 -5.58 16.17
CA ARG A 15 -5.72 -6.97 16.17
C ARG A 15 -7.25 -7.07 16.16
N ILE A 16 -7.94 -6.12 16.77
CA ILE A 16 -9.41 -6.05 16.72
C ILE A 16 -9.86 -5.80 15.27
N ASP A 17 -9.21 -4.87 14.57
CA ASP A 17 -9.51 -4.54 13.19
C ASP A 17 -9.21 -5.72 12.26
N ASN A 18 -8.08 -6.40 12.43
CA ASN A 18 -7.73 -7.63 11.69
C ASN A 18 -8.77 -8.75 11.89
N LEU A 19 -9.29 -8.93 13.11
CA LEU A 19 -10.38 -9.87 13.37
C LEU A 19 -11.67 -9.46 12.66
N GLN A 20 -11.97 -8.17 12.59
CA GLN A 20 -13.13 -7.67 11.88
C GLN A 20 -13.02 -7.91 10.37
N GLU A 21 -11.85 -7.70 9.79
CA GLU A 21 -11.58 -8.00 8.38
C GLU A 21 -11.73 -9.48 8.08
N LEU A 22 -11.19 -10.35 8.94
CA LEU A 22 -11.38 -11.80 8.80
C LEU A 22 -12.88 -12.18 8.82
N LEU A 23 -13.64 -11.62 9.73
CA LEU A 23 -15.11 -11.86 9.78
C LEU A 23 -15.82 -11.35 8.51
N ASN A 24 -15.40 -10.22 7.98
CA ASN A 24 -15.95 -9.67 6.75
C ASN A 24 -15.61 -10.57 5.54
N SER A 25 -14.38 -11.11 5.47
CA SER A 25 -13.98 -12.01 4.39
C SER A 25 -14.75 -13.33 4.41
N VAL A 26 -15.01 -13.90 5.60
CA VAL A 26 -15.86 -15.09 5.75
C VAL A 26 -17.30 -14.81 5.31
N LYS A 27 -17.88 -13.68 5.72
CA LYS A 27 -19.24 -13.30 5.29
C LYS A 27 -19.34 -13.10 3.79
N TYR A 28 -18.34 -12.46 3.19
CA TYR A 28 -18.28 -12.29 1.75
C TYR A 28 -18.21 -13.65 1.04
N TYR A 29 -17.39 -14.57 1.52
CA TYR A 29 -17.29 -15.93 1.01
C TYR A 29 -18.63 -16.67 1.08
N GLU A 30 -19.31 -16.60 2.22
CA GLU A 30 -20.65 -17.16 2.39
C GLU A 30 -21.66 -16.55 1.40
N GLU A 31 -21.56 -15.25 1.17
CA GLU A 31 -22.47 -14.55 0.28
C GLU A 31 -22.28 -14.92 -1.20
N VAL A 32 -21.04 -15.05 -1.64
CA VAL A 32 -20.69 -15.42 -3.02
C VAL A 32 -21.03 -16.88 -3.29
N ASN A 33 -20.82 -17.77 -2.32
CA ASN A 33 -20.99 -19.22 -2.48
C ASN A 33 -22.32 -19.75 -1.90
N LYS A 34 -23.33 -18.90 -1.76
CA LYS A 34 -24.65 -19.27 -1.17
C LYS A 34 -25.34 -20.50 -1.77
N ASN A 35 -24.98 -20.85 -3.02
CA ASN A 35 -25.61 -21.96 -3.76
C ASN A 35 -24.80 -23.26 -3.66
N GLU A 36 -23.71 -23.28 -2.91
CA GLU A 36 -22.89 -24.48 -2.71
C GLU A 36 -23.44 -25.31 -1.52
N GLU A 37 -23.64 -26.61 -1.77
CA GLU A 37 -24.24 -27.53 -0.76
C GLU A 37 -23.32 -27.79 0.45
N ASN A 38 -22.01 -27.49 0.34
CA ASN A 38 -21.00 -27.83 1.36
C ASN A 38 -20.25 -26.60 1.85
N LEU A 39 -20.95 -25.54 2.24
CA LEU A 39 -20.33 -24.37 2.82
C LEU A 39 -19.86 -24.67 4.24
N SER A 40 -18.56 -24.70 4.46
CA SER A 40 -17.97 -24.93 5.80
C SER A 40 -16.69 -24.10 5.99
N VAL A 41 -16.24 -24.02 7.25
CA VAL A 41 -14.96 -23.38 7.56
C VAL A 41 -13.80 -24.13 6.91
N GLU A 42 -13.90 -25.45 6.80
CA GLU A 42 -12.89 -26.27 6.11
C GLU A 42 -12.78 -25.92 4.63
N THR A 43 -13.91 -25.77 3.92
CA THR A 43 -13.91 -25.37 2.50
C THR A 43 -13.36 -23.95 2.32
N TYR A 44 -13.73 -23.02 3.18
CA TYR A 44 -13.16 -21.67 3.18
C TYR A 44 -11.63 -21.67 3.35
N LEU A 45 -11.11 -22.45 4.32
CA LEU A 45 -9.67 -22.54 4.55
C LEU A 45 -8.93 -23.25 3.41
N GLN A 46 -9.54 -24.28 2.79
CA GLN A 46 -9.00 -24.95 1.63
C GLN A 46 -8.90 -24.01 0.42
N ASP A 47 -9.94 -23.22 0.17
CA ASP A 47 -9.95 -22.26 -0.93
C ASP A 47 -8.90 -21.17 -0.73
N ILE A 48 -8.78 -20.60 0.47
CA ILE A 48 -7.71 -19.64 0.77
C ILE A 48 -6.32 -20.28 0.57
N ALA A 49 -6.12 -21.51 1.02
CA ALA A 49 -4.85 -22.21 0.83
C ALA A 49 -4.56 -22.49 -0.65
N LEU A 50 -5.59 -22.75 -1.45
CA LEU A 50 -5.47 -22.90 -2.90
C LEU A 50 -5.14 -21.58 -3.60
N TYR A 51 -5.76 -20.46 -3.18
CA TYR A 51 -5.42 -19.13 -3.70
C TYR A 51 -3.94 -18.80 -3.44
N THR A 52 -3.45 -19.07 -2.23
CA THR A 52 -2.04 -18.85 -1.88
C THR A 52 -1.09 -19.72 -2.73
N ASN A 53 -1.50 -20.94 -3.09
CA ASN A 53 -0.71 -21.85 -3.94
C ASN A 53 -0.88 -21.56 -5.46
N ALA A 54 -2.02 -21.00 -5.89
CA ALA A 54 -2.26 -20.65 -7.29
C ALA A 54 -1.43 -19.43 -7.73
N ASP A 55 -1.07 -18.55 -6.81
CA ASP A 55 -0.14 -17.43 -7.06
C ASP A 55 1.25 -17.90 -7.50
N TYR A 56 1.60 -19.15 -7.25
CA TYR A 56 2.87 -19.77 -7.67
C TYR A 56 2.83 -20.44 -9.05
N LYS A 57 1.72 -20.40 -9.80
CA LYS A 57 1.73 -20.85 -11.20
C LYS A 57 2.53 -19.86 -12.05
N LYS A 58 3.80 -20.21 -12.25
CA LYS A 58 4.84 -19.39 -12.90
C LYS A 58 4.57 -18.97 -14.35
N ASP A 59 3.56 -19.50 -15.01
CA ASP A 59 3.42 -19.42 -16.47
C ASP A 59 2.20 -18.59 -16.94
N MET A 60 1.44 -17.96 -16.03
CA MET A 60 0.36 -17.05 -16.45
C MET A 60 0.78 -15.59 -16.29
N PRO A 61 0.49 -14.75 -17.30
CA PRO A 61 0.71 -13.32 -17.18
C PRO A 61 -0.23 -12.76 -16.09
N THR A 62 0.31 -12.48 -14.92
CA THR A 62 -0.44 -11.99 -13.77
C THR A 62 0.07 -10.62 -13.33
N VAL A 63 -0.85 -9.76 -12.89
CA VAL A 63 -0.50 -8.55 -12.16
C VAL A 63 -0.21 -8.93 -10.70
N LYS A 64 0.99 -8.64 -10.23
CA LYS A 64 1.41 -8.92 -8.85
C LYS A 64 1.17 -7.69 -7.99
N LEU A 65 0.40 -7.85 -6.92
CA LEU A 65 0.22 -6.83 -5.88
C LEU A 65 1.08 -7.20 -4.68
N MET A 66 1.93 -6.27 -4.24
CA MET A 66 2.83 -6.50 -3.12
C MET A 66 3.25 -5.18 -2.47
N THR A 67 3.78 -5.25 -1.27
CA THR A 67 4.42 -4.09 -0.65
C THR A 67 5.82 -3.86 -1.24
N ILE A 68 6.33 -2.63 -1.11
CA ILE A 68 7.71 -2.31 -1.55
C ILE A 68 8.73 -3.19 -0.82
N HIS A 69 8.50 -3.50 0.46
CA HIS A 69 9.38 -4.40 1.20
C HIS A 69 9.43 -5.81 0.61
N GLN A 70 8.28 -6.34 0.20
CA GLN A 70 8.20 -7.68 -0.43
C GLN A 70 8.85 -7.70 -1.82
N SER A 71 8.93 -6.56 -2.50
CA SER A 71 9.55 -6.47 -3.83
C SER A 71 11.07 -6.47 -3.80
N LYS A 72 11.70 -6.40 -2.62
CA LYS A 72 13.16 -6.39 -2.49
C LYS A 72 13.78 -7.66 -3.10
N GLY A 73 14.71 -7.47 -4.05
CA GLY A 73 15.37 -8.56 -4.75
C GLY A 73 14.61 -9.12 -5.96
N LEU A 74 13.39 -8.62 -6.21
CA LEU A 74 12.63 -8.94 -7.42
C LEU A 74 12.80 -7.83 -8.45
N GLU A 75 12.57 -8.14 -9.74
CA GLU A 75 12.58 -7.19 -10.84
C GLU A 75 11.41 -7.50 -11.77
N PHE A 76 10.85 -6.45 -12.38
CA PHE A 76 9.67 -6.57 -13.24
C PHE A 76 9.80 -5.65 -14.44
N PRO A 77 9.39 -6.08 -15.64
CA PRO A 77 9.39 -5.22 -16.82
C PRO A 77 8.59 -3.93 -16.66
N TYR A 78 7.48 -4.00 -15.91
CA TYR A 78 6.57 -2.87 -15.67
C TYR A 78 6.28 -2.80 -14.18
N VAL A 79 6.46 -1.63 -13.59
CA VAL A 79 6.18 -1.38 -12.18
C VAL A 79 5.28 -0.16 -12.03
N ILE A 80 4.24 -0.28 -11.24
CA ILE A 80 3.37 0.82 -10.85
C ILE A 80 3.51 0.99 -9.34
N VAL A 81 4.03 2.13 -8.91
CA VAL A 81 4.12 2.51 -7.50
C VAL A 81 2.95 3.42 -7.16
N CYS A 82 2.04 2.95 -6.32
CA CYS A 82 0.84 3.67 -5.94
C CYS A 82 0.99 4.36 -4.58
N GLY A 83 0.22 5.45 -4.39
CA GLY A 83 0.10 6.10 -3.09
C GLY A 83 1.25 7.04 -2.75
N LEU A 84 1.89 7.64 -3.74
CA LEU A 84 2.94 8.64 -3.56
C LEU A 84 2.36 9.98 -3.10
N THR A 85 1.77 9.96 -1.92
CA THR A 85 1.10 11.10 -1.29
C THR A 85 1.79 11.39 0.05
N GLU A 86 2.05 12.65 0.31
CA GLU A 86 2.66 13.12 1.56
C GLU A 86 1.83 12.68 2.78
N GLY A 87 2.49 12.06 3.75
CA GLY A 87 1.82 11.47 4.91
C GLY A 87 1.38 10.01 4.72
N ILE A 88 1.38 9.48 3.49
CA ILE A 88 1.23 8.06 3.19
C ILE A 88 2.61 7.47 2.89
N PHE A 89 3.31 8.03 1.92
CA PHE A 89 4.67 7.68 1.57
C PHE A 89 5.44 8.93 1.12
N PRO A 90 6.29 9.51 2.00
CA PRO A 90 6.63 9.05 3.34
C PRO A 90 5.46 9.12 4.32
N SER A 91 5.49 8.23 5.33
CA SER A 91 4.43 8.15 6.34
C SER A 91 4.43 9.38 7.26
N HIS A 92 3.23 9.74 7.77
CA HIS A 92 3.12 10.80 8.78
C HIS A 92 4.04 10.59 9.99
N ARG A 93 4.29 9.34 10.36
CA ARG A 93 5.17 9.00 11.46
C ARG A 93 6.61 9.39 11.14
N ALA A 94 7.12 9.02 9.97
CA ALA A 94 8.48 9.35 9.53
C ALA A 94 8.70 10.87 9.44
N ILE A 95 7.67 11.61 9.04
CA ILE A 95 7.72 13.07 8.93
C ILE A 95 7.73 13.72 10.32
N ARG A 96 6.91 13.24 11.28
CA ARG A 96 6.72 13.87 12.60
C ARG A 96 7.85 13.59 13.59
N GLU A 97 8.44 12.41 13.53
CA GLU A 97 9.46 11.99 14.50
C GLU A 97 10.75 12.82 14.45
N ARG A 98 10.85 13.81 13.53
CA ARG A 98 12.03 14.67 13.31
C ARG A 98 13.37 13.92 13.35
N ARG A 99 13.29 12.61 13.14
CA ARG A 99 14.46 11.75 13.04
C ARG A 99 14.81 11.68 11.57
N GLU A 100 15.83 12.39 11.16
CA GLU A 100 16.41 12.29 9.83
C GLU A 100 16.51 10.83 9.38
N LYS A 101 16.83 9.94 10.32
CA LYS A 101 16.90 8.48 10.05
C LYS A 101 15.60 7.87 9.56
N ALA A 102 14.44 8.26 10.10
CA ALA A 102 13.17 7.66 9.67
C ALA A 102 12.80 8.07 8.23
N LEU A 103 13.03 9.32 7.88
CA LEU A 103 12.82 9.81 6.52
C LEU A 103 13.83 9.20 5.53
N GLU A 104 15.08 9.02 5.96
CA GLU A 104 16.11 8.34 5.18
C GLU A 104 15.75 6.88 4.89
N GLU A 105 15.17 6.17 5.84
CA GLU A 105 14.69 4.79 5.62
C GLU A 105 13.55 4.76 4.58
N GLU A 106 12.60 5.68 4.67
CA GLU A 106 11.53 5.80 3.67
C GLU A 106 12.10 6.17 2.29
N ARG A 107 13.12 7.01 2.22
CA ARG A 107 13.82 7.35 0.97
C ARG A 107 14.54 6.15 0.36
N ARG A 108 15.19 5.33 1.20
CA ARG A 108 15.78 4.05 0.76
C ARG A 108 14.71 3.09 0.24
N LEU A 109 13.56 3.08 0.87
CA LEU A 109 12.43 2.28 0.41
C LEU A 109 11.92 2.78 -0.96
N MET A 110 11.85 4.11 -1.18
CA MET A 110 11.54 4.67 -2.49
C MET A 110 12.57 4.28 -3.54
N TYR A 111 13.85 4.31 -3.21
CA TYR A 111 14.91 3.82 -4.10
C TYR A 111 14.71 2.34 -4.46
N VAL A 112 14.36 1.49 -3.49
CA VAL A 112 14.03 0.09 -3.75
C VAL A 112 12.86 0.00 -4.74
N ALA A 113 11.78 0.74 -4.53
CA ALA A 113 10.61 0.72 -5.41
C ALA A 113 10.96 1.08 -6.85
N VAL A 114 11.69 2.18 -7.04
CA VAL A 114 12.09 2.68 -8.38
C VAL A 114 12.98 1.67 -9.10
N THR A 115 13.91 1.06 -8.39
CA THR A 115 14.85 0.09 -8.96
C THR A 115 14.24 -1.28 -9.26
N ARG A 116 12.94 -1.49 -9.01
CA ARG A 116 12.25 -2.74 -9.40
C ARG A 116 11.86 -2.77 -10.86
N ALA A 117 11.81 -1.62 -11.52
CA ALA A 117 11.39 -1.51 -12.91
C ALA A 117 12.55 -1.73 -13.87
N GLU A 118 12.41 -2.70 -14.77
CA GLU A 118 13.39 -2.95 -15.86
C GLU A 118 13.15 -2.06 -17.08
N LYS A 119 11.88 -1.78 -17.39
CA LYS A 119 11.51 -1.08 -18.65
C LYS A 119 10.68 0.17 -18.39
N ILE A 120 9.57 0.04 -17.66
CA ILE A 120 8.63 1.15 -17.42
C ILE A 120 8.33 1.23 -15.95
N LEU A 121 8.51 2.43 -15.41
CA LEU A 121 8.09 2.82 -14.08
C LEU A 121 6.97 3.85 -14.18
N MET A 122 5.85 3.56 -13.53
CA MET A 122 4.75 4.49 -13.36
C MET A 122 4.63 4.85 -11.87
N LEU A 123 4.65 6.12 -11.58
CA LEU A 123 4.50 6.67 -10.24
C LEU A 123 3.14 7.35 -10.16
N THR A 124 2.29 6.94 -9.21
CA THR A 124 0.96 7.51 -9.10
C THR A 124 0.76 8.17 -7.73
N GLU A 125 0.12 9.30 -7.75
CA GLU A 125 -0.30 10.03 -6.57
C GLU A 125 -1.83 10.21 -6.59
N SER A 126 -2.41 10.67 -5.50
CA SER A 126 -3.84 10.97 -5.43
C SER A 126 -4.07 12.36 -4.90
N GLU A 127 -4.76 13.17 -5.70
CA GLU A 127 -5.26 14.48 -5.29
C GLU A 127 -6.50 14.38 -4.40
N GLY A 128 -6.92 15.50 -3.87
CA GLY A 128 -8.17 15.65 -3.14
C GLY A 128 -7.98 15.91 -1.64
N TYR A 129 -8.92 15.43 -0.86
CA TYR A 129 -9.00 15.69 0.57
C TYR A 129 -8.95 14.41 1.38
N ASN A 130 -8.14 14.42 2.43
CA ASN A 130 -8.11 13.33 3.40
C ASN A 130 -9.11 13.61 4.51
N TYR A 131 -10.23 12.92 4.51
CA TYR A 131 -11.31 13.12 5.49
C TYR A 131 -10.91 12.71 6.91
N THR A 132 -9.97 11.79 7.06
CA THR A 132 -9.48 11.33 8.37
C THR A 132 -8.59 12.38 9.04
N THR A 133 -7.65 12.96 8.29
CA THR A 133 -6.75 14.00 8.80
C THR A 133 -7.30 15.41 8.65
N LYS A 134 -8.42 15.56 7.93
CA LYS A 134 -9.04 16.85 7.58
C LYS A 134 -8.08 17.81 6.88
N THR A 135 -7.26 17.30 5.99
CA THR A 135 -6.25 18.05 5.23
C THR A 135 -6.34 17.75 3.74
N ALA A 136 -5.91 18.70 2.91
CA ALA A 136 -5.68 18.44 1.50
C ALA A 136 -4.57 17.38 1.36
N LYS A 137 -4.66 16.56 0.31
CA LYS A 137 -3.60 15.65 -0.08
C LYS A 137 -2.58 16.40 -0.93
N TYR A 138 -1.32 16.09 -0.74
CA TYR A 138 -0.22 16.65 -1.50
C TYR A 138 0.63 15.51 -2.07
N PRO A 139 1.23 15.69 -3.26
CA PRO A 139 2.18 14.73 -3.80
C PRO A 139 3.32 14.46 -2.83
N SER A 140 3.83 13.23 -2.85
CA SER A 140 4.99 12.85 -2.06
C SER A 140 6.21 13.71 -2.38
N ARG A 141 6.95 14.14 -1.36
CA ARG A 141 8.24 14.83 -1.53
C ARG A 141 9.23 14.03 -2.38
N PHE A 142 9.13 12.72 -2.40
CA PHE A 142 10.01 11.88 -3.20
C PHE A 142 9.84 12.08 -4.71
N LEU A 143 8.66 12.49 -5.17
CA LEU A 143 8.45 12.86 -6.58
C LEU A 143 9.26 14.11 -6.95
N TYR A 144 9.38 15.05 -6.02
CA TYR A 144 10.20 16.26 -6.23
C TYR A 144 11.70 15.96 -6.15
N GLU A 145 12.10 15.05 -5.25
CA GLU A 145 13.50 14.66 -5.10
C GLU A 145 14.05 13.93 -6.33
N ILE A 146 13.23 13.20 -7.09
CA ILE A 146 13.63 12.57 -8.37
C ILE A 146 14.00 13.62 -9.41
N GLY A 147 13.36 14.78 -9.38
CA GLY A 147 13.54 15.84 -10.34
C GLY A 147 12.55 15.76 -11.53
N THR A 148 11.83 16.82 -11.75
CA THR A 148 10.75 16.90 -12.76
C THR A 148 11.23 16.75 -14.20
N ASN A 149 12.51 16.97 -14.45
CA ASN A 149 13.16 16.77 -15.75
C ASN A 149 13.40 15.29 -16.10
N LEU A 150 13.32 14.40 -15.13
CA LEU A 150 13.55 12.95 -15.30
C LEU A 150 12.25 12.16 -15.43
N ILE A 151 11.10 12.77 -15.16
CA ILE A 151 9.79 12.13 -15.21
C ILE A 151 8.90 12.85 -16.22
N LYS A 152 8.15 12.07 -17.02
CA LYS A 152 7.05 12.60 -17.82
C LYS A 152 5.81 12.68 -16.92
N VAL A 153 5.29 13.87 -16.76
CA VAL A 153 4.08 14.11 -15.99
C VAL A 153 2.85 14.01 -16.89
N GLU A 154 1.86 13.22 -16.49
CA GLU A 154 0.56 13.12 -17.13
C GLU A 154 -0.52 13.47 -16.09
N GLY A 155 -1.44 14.38 -16.46
CA GLY A 155 -2.50 14.89 -15.56
C GLY A 155 -2.33 16.36 -15.21
N ASN A 156 -3.23 16.88 -14.40
CA ASN A 156 -3.19 18.25 -13.90
C ASN A 156 -2.36 18.31 -12.62
N LEU A 157 -1.03 18.35 -12.75
CA LEU A 157 -0.20 18.76 -11.63
C LEU A 157 -0.28 20.30 -11.54
N ASP A 158 -0.82 20.81 -10.46
CA ASP A 158 -0.81 22.25 -10.20
C ASP A 158 0.64 22.70 -9.97
N PRO A 159 1.24 23.48 -10.89
CA PRO A 159 2.63 23.92 -10.75
C PRO A 159 2.87 24.73 -9.46
N VAL A 160 1.85 25.37 -8.94
CA VAL A 160 1.93 26.19 -7.71
C VAL A 160 2.23 25.31 -6.49
N LEU A 161 1.76 24.07 -6.48
CA LEU A 161 2.11 23.12 -5.41
C LEU A 161 3.59 22.71 -5.49
N PHE A 162 4.19 22.73 -6.67
CA PHE A 162 5.62 22.43 -6.86
C PHE A 162 6.52 23.59 -6.42
N GLU A 163 6.09 24.84 -6.61
CA GLU A 163 6.92 26.02 -6.27
C GLU A 163 6.82 26.45 -4.81
N GLY A 164 5.72 26.09 -4.12
CA GLY A 164 5.41 26.56 -2.76
C GLY A 164 6.00 25.75 -1.61
N THR A 165 6.39 24.52 -1.84
CA THR A 165 7.00 23.66 -0.82
C THR A 165 8.52 23.72 -0.87
N LYS A 166 9.10 24.85 -0.46
CA LYS A 166 10.51 24.87 -0.04
C LYS A 166 10.59 24.02 1.24
N TYR A 167 10.77 22.72 1.07
CA TYR A 167 11.29 21.91 2.16
C TYR A 167 12.70 22.39 2.42
N ASN A 168 12.94 23.01 3.57
CA ASN A 168 14.30 23.22 4.06
C ASN A 168 14.94 21.84 4.17
N ILE A 169 15.80 21.53 3.21
CA ILE A 169 16.70 20.37 3.22
C ILE A 169 17.74 20.60 4.29
#